data_7ea52eab6ff9c2a00020eba33710bfb1
#
_entry.id   7ea52eab6ff9c2a00020eba33710bfb1
#
_cell.length_a   1.000
_cell.length_b   1.000
_cell.length_c   1.000
_cell.angle_alpha   90.00
_cell.angle_beta   90.00
_cell.angle_gamma   90.00
#
_symmetry.space_group_name_H-M   'P 1'
#
loop_
_entity.id
_entity.type
_entity.pdbx_description
1 polymer ?
#
loop_
_entity_poly.entity_id
_entity_poly.type
_entity_poly.pdbx_seq_one_letter_code
_entity_poly.pdbx_strand_id
1 'polypeptide(L)'
;MPCASDNAAMRVTRCPRCRAEDIAADAHPTRVLNNGADVHVFVCRSCYRPTELEYRIACETTGLTYRPLPIRDALRALHDFYLARLAELDGPDVLMEDDERAAAAMPIRSALAEVDRRLAIGPVADRGA
;
A
#
# COMPACT_ATOMS: atom_id res chain seq x y z
N MET A 1 22.62 7.09 14.53
CA MET A 1 21.62 7.49 13.55
C MET A 1 20.27 6.93 13.92
N PRO A 2 19.35 7.74 14.16
CA PRO A 2 18.01 7.26 14.51
C PRO A 2 17.23 6.78 13.31
N CYS A 3 17.91 6.42 12.30
CA CYS A 3 17.26 6.22 11.03
C CYS A 3 16.37 5.02 10.94
N ALA A 4 16.57 4.02 11.78
CA ALA A 4 15.79 2.80 11.66
C ALA A 4 14.31 3.05 11.95
N SER A 5 14.02 3.70 13.07
CA SER A 5 12.63 3.98 13.43
C SER A 5 12.01 5.01 12.51
N ASP A 6 12.77 6.05 12.16
CA ASP A 6 12.29 7.06 11.24
C ASP A 6 12.02 6.47 9.87
N ASN A 7 12.88 5.59 9.41
CA ASN A 7 12.72 4.95 8.13
C ASN A 7 11.50 4.04 8.09
N ALA A 8 11.20 3.38 9.19
CA ALA A 8 10.01 2.53 9.25
C ALA A 8 8.74 3.35 9.13
N ALA A 9 8.64 4.46 9.84
CA ALA A 9 7.48 5.34 9.74
C ALA A 9 7.38 5.96 8.36
N MET A 10 8.50 6.36 7.79
CA MET A 10 8.50 7.00 6.47
C MET A 10 8.13 6.02 5.37
N ARG A 11 8.43 4.74 5.52
CA ARG A 11 8.05 3.74 4.52
C ARG A 11 6.56 3.59 4.37
N VAL A 12 5.79 3.89 5.40
CA VAL A 12 4.33 3.81 5.33
C VAL A 12 3.76 5.00 4.58
N THR A 13 4.43 6.15 4.61
CA THR A 13 3.92 7.38 4.02
C THR A 13 4.66 7.84 2.79
N ARG A 14 5.77 7.21 2.47
CA ARG A 14 6.61 7.66 1.36
C ARG A 14 6.67 6.59 0.28
N CYS A 15 6.54 7.01 -0.97
CA CYS A 15 6.66 6.09 -2.09
C CYS A 15 8.10 5.60 -2.19
N PRO A 16 8.34 4.29 -2.14
CA PRO A 16 9.71 3.78 -2.21
C PRO A 16 10.37 3.99 -3.57
N ARG A 17 9.58 4.28 -4.60
CA ARG A 17 10.11 4.44 -5.95
C ARG A 17 10.49 5.89 -6.25
N CYS A 18 9.60 6.83 -6.01
CA CYS A 18 9.84 8.24 -6.36
C CYS A 18 10.03 9.14 -5.15
N ARG A 19 9.91 8.60 -3.95
CA ARG A 19 10.08 9.33 -2.69
C ARG A 19 9.01 10.37 -2.42
N ALA A 20 7.90 10.36 -3.15
CA ALA A 20 6.79 11.26 -2.85
C ALA A 20 6.31 11.03 -1.43
N GLU A 21 6.01 12.10 -0.70
CA GLU A 21 5.58 12.03 0.69
C GLU A 21 4.06 11.97 0.77
N ASP A 22 3.57 11.55 1.89
CA ASP A 22 2.13 11.55 2.23
C ASP A 22 1.28 10.73 1.28
N ILE A 23 1.77 9.56 0.89
CA ILE A 23 1.01 8.68 0.01
C ILE A 23 0.08 7.74 0.77
N ALA A 24 -0.01 7.86 2.10
CA ALA A 24 -0.75 6.89 2.90
C ALA A 24 -2.18 6.67 2.41
N ALA A 25 -2.87 7.73 2.01
CA ALA A 25 -4.25 7.62 1.54
C ALA A 25 -4.36 7.37 0.03
N ASP A 26 -3.24 7.40 -0.70
CA ASP A 26 -3.21 7.22 -2.15
C ASP A 26 -2.27 6.07 -2.55
N ALA A 27 -1.97 5.21 -1.62
CA ALA A 27 -1.06 4.10 -1.86
C ALA A 27 -1.72 3.06 -2.76
N HIS A 28 -0.94 2.55 -3.69
CA HIS A 28 -1.38 1.51 -4.61
C HIS A 28 -0.55 0.26 -4.37
N PRO A 29 -1.17 -0.87 -4.06
CA PRO A 29 -0.44 -2.11 -3.86
C PRO A 29 0.06 -2.66 -5.18
N THR A 30 1.31 -3.05 -5.18
CA THR A 30 1.92 -3.71 -6.33
C THR A 30 2.99 -4.67 -5.82
N ARG A 31 3.79 -5.19 -6.71
CA ARG A 31 4.80 -6.20 -6.37
C ARG A 31 6.09 -5.92 -7.09
N VAL A 32 7.19 -6.36 -6.48
CA VAL A 32 8.48 -6.45 -7.17
C VAL A 32 8.99 -7.87 -7.03
N LEU A 33 9.78 -8.32 -7.98
CA LEU A 33 10.35 -9.65 -7.92
C LEU A 33 11.74 -9.54 -7.31
N ASN A 34 11.97 -10.27 -6.23
CA ASN A 34 13.26 -10.25 -5.55
C ASN A 34 13.73 -11.71 -5.35
N ASN A 35 14.75 -12.11 -6.06
CA ASN A 35 15.30 -13.47 -6.01
C ASN A 35 14.20 -14.53 -6.27
N GLY A 36 13.32 -14.25 -7.22
CA GLY A 36 12.28 -15.18 -7.60
C GLY A 36 11.05 -15.16 -6.70
N ALA A 37 11.03 -14.32 -5.69
CA ALA A 37 9.89 -14.21 -4.77
C ALA A 37 9.21 -12.87 -4.93
N ASP A 38 7.88 -12.89 -4.83
CA ASP A 38 7.08 -11.67 -4.87
C ASP A 38 7.23 -10.90 -3.57
N VAL A 39 7.53 -9.62 -3.66
CA VAL A 39 7.56 -8.73 -2.52
C VAL A 39 6.52 -7.65 -2.76
N HIS A 40 5.54 -7.54 -1.87
CA HIS A 40 4.50 -6.54 -1.97
C HIS A 40 5.04 -5.19 -1.54
N VAL A 41 4.74 -4.16 -2.32
CA VAL A 41 5.13 -2.79 -2.01
C VAL A 41 3.94 -1.88 -2.29
N PHE A 42 3.93 -0.72 -1.65
CA PHE A 42 2.90 0.29 -1.86
C PHE A 42 3.56 1.51 -2.46
N VAL A 43 3.08 1.93 -3.62
CA VAL A 43 3.66 3.06 -4.36
C VAL A 43 2.58 4.10 -4.61
N CYS A 44 2.98 5.29 -5.00
CA CYS A 44 2.01 6.33 -5.33
C CYS A 44 1.35 6.02 -6.67
N ARG A 45 0.29 6.75 -6.97
CA ARG A 45 -0.48 6.55 -8.20
C ARG A 45 0.40 6.63 -9.46
N SER A 46 1.33 7.58 -9.49
CA SER A 46 2.20 7.77 -10.66
C SER A 46 3.17 6.61 -10.87
N CYS A 47 3.57 5.93 -9.81
CA CYS A 47 4.53 4.84 -9.89
C CYS A 47 3.89 3.47 -10.06
N TYR A 48 2.58 3.38 -9.91
CA TYR A 48 1.89 2.10 -9.96
C TYR A 48 2.09 1.38 -11.29
N ARG A 49 1.77 2.03 -12.40
CA ARG A 49 1.89 1.39 -13.71
C ARG A 49 3.32 1.04 -14.08
N PRO A 50 4.30 1.94 -13.90
CA PRO A 50 5.68 1.56 -14.18
C PRO A 50 6.17 0.39 -13.33
N THR A 51 5.77 0.33 -12.07
CA THR A 51 6.17 -0.76 -11.19
C THR A 51 5.55 -2.09 -11.63
N GLU A 52 4.27 -2.08 -11.99
CA GLU A 52 3.60 -3.28 -12.50
C GLU A 52 4.24 -3.76 -13.81
N LEU A 53 4.58 -2.85 -14.68
CA LEU A 53 5.24 -3.21 -15.92
C LEU A 53 6.60 -3.84 -15.67
N GLU A 54 7.37 -3.29 -14.75
CA GLU A 54 8.67 -3.84 -14.38
C GLU A 54 8.53 -5.23 -13.77
N TYR A 55 7.52 -5.43 -12.95
CA TYR A 55 7.26 -6.74 -12.38
C TYR A 55 6.92 -7.75 -13.47
N ARG A 56 6.10 -7.36 -14.43
CA ARG A 56 5.74 -8.24 -15.55
C ARG A 56 6.96 -8.62 -16.39
N ILE A 57 7.80 -7.64 -16.70
CA ILE A 57 9.01 -7.87 -17.45
C ILE A 57 9.94 -8.80 -16.67
N ALA A 58 10.07 -8.58 -15.36
CA ALA A 58 10.92 -9.44 -14.54
C ALA A 58 10.42 -10.88 -14.52
N CYS A 59 9.13 -11.09 -14.44
CA CYS A 59 8.55 -12.44 -14.52
C CYS A 59 8.88 -13.09 -15.86
N GLU A 60 8.64 -12.39 -16.93
CA GLU A 60 8.90 -12.92 -18.28
C GLU A 60 10.37 -13.24 -18.50
N THR A 61 11.24 -12.37 -18.02
CA THR A 61 12.68 -12.55 -18.16
C THR A 61 13.19 -13.76 -17.37
N THR A 62 12.60 -14.03 -16.23
CA THR A 62 13.02 -15.13 -15.37
C THR A 62 12.24 -16.43 -15.62
N GLY A 63 11.35 -16.44 -16.60
CA GLY A 63 10.60 -17.64 -16.93
C GLY A 63 9.40 -17.90 -16.02
N LEU A 64 9.00 -16.90 -15.23
CA LEU A 64 7.83 -17.05 -14.36
C LEU A 64 6.59 -16.54 -15.09
N THR A 65 5.45 -17.13 -14.76
CA THR A 65 4.18 -16.72 -15.35
C THR A 65 3.69 -15.44 -14.66
N TYR A 66 3.50 -14.38 -15.43
CA TYR A 66 2.93 -13.16 -14.92
C TYR A 66 1.42 -13.34 -14.72
N ARG A 67 0.93 -12.88 -13.58
CA ARG A 67 -0.51 -12.79 -13.30
C ARG A 67 -0.80 -11.45 -12.66
N PRO A 68 -1.84 -10.76 -13.10
CA PRO A 68 -2.24 -9.51 -12.44
C PRO A 68 -2.59 -9.77 -10.98
N LEU A 69 -2.35 -8.80 -10.13
CA LEU A 69 -2.73 -8.90 -8.73
C LEU A 69 -4.26 -8.91 -8.65
N PRO A 70 -4.86 -9.96 -8.07
CA PRO A 70 -6.34 -10.01 -7.97
C PRO A 70 -6.85 -8.82 -7.18
N ILE A 71 -7.98 -8.26 -7.62
CA ILE A 71 -8.52 -7.05 -7.01
C ILE A 71 -8.81 -7.23 -5.52
N ARG A 72 -9.29 -8.40 -5.13
CA ARG A 72 -9.56 -8.66 -3.71
C ARG A 72 -8.29 -8.72 -2.89
N ASP A 73 -7.23 -9.28 -3.45
CA ASP A 73 -5.93 -9.30 -2.76
C ASP A 73 -5.38 -7.89 -2.63
N ALA A 74 -5.54 -7.07 -3.66
CA ALA A 74 -5.13 -5.67 -3.61
C ALA A 74 -5.90 -4.91 -2.54
N LEU A 75 -7.21 -5.13 -2.46
CA LEU A 75 -8.05 -4.48 -1.44
C LEU A 75 -7.68 -4.91 -0.03
N ARG A 76 -7.39 -6.20 0.17
CA ARG A 76 -6.96 -6.69 1.48
C ARG A 76 -5.61 -6.10 1.88
N ALA A 77 -4.69 -6.02 0.94
CA ALA A 77 -3.38 -5.42 1.20
C ALA A 77 -3.53 -3.95 1.60
N LEU A 78 -4.40 -3.21 0.92
CA LEU A 78 -4.70 -1.82 1.27
C LEU A 78 -5.35 -1.72 2.65
N HIS A 79 -6.28 -2.61 2.94
CA HIS A 79 -6.93 -2.66 4.25
C HIS A 79 -5.90 -2.76 5.36
N ASP A 80 -4.99 -3.71 5.23
CA ASP A 80 -3.96 -3.94 6.23
C ASP A 80 -2.98 -2.77 6.31
N PHE A 81 -2.64 -2.18 5.17
CA PHE A 81 -1.76 -1.03 5.10
C PHE A 81 -2.37 0.16 5.85
N TYR A 82 -3.65 0.46 5.61
CA TYR A 82 -4.31 1.57 6.27
C TYR A 82 -4.46 1.34 7.77
N LEU A 83 -4.77 0.11 8.19
CA LEU A 83 -4.82 -0.21 9.62
C LEU A 83 -3.47 -0.02 10.29
N ALA A 84 -2.41 -0.46 9.64
CA ALA A 84 -1.06 -0.31 10.18
C ALA A 84 -0.70 1.17 10.29
N ARG A 85 -1.07 1.97 9.31
CA ARG A 85 -0.78 3.39 9.35
C ARG A 85 -1.56 4.11 10.46
N LEU A 86 -2.82 3.75 10.65
CA LEU A 86 -3.60 4.32 11.75
C LEU A 86 -3.01 3.95 13.10
N ALA A 87 -2.56 2.71 13.26
CA ALA A 87 -1.90 2.27 14.49
C ALA A 87 -0.61 3.05 14.74
N GLU A 88 0.15 3.33 13.69
CA GLU A 88 1.36 4.16 13.82
C GLU A 88 1.05 5.56 14.32
N LEU A 89 -0.02 6.16 13.82
CA LEU A 89 -0.41 7.50 14.23
C LEU A 89 -0.78 7.56 15.72
N ASP A 90 -1.33 6.47 16.26
CA ASP A 90 -1.68 6.39 17.67
C ASP A 90 -0.52 5.90 18.53
N GLY A 91 0.58 5.53 17.93
CA GLY A 91 1.72 4.97 18.65
C GLY A 91 2.54 6.02 19.39
N PRO A 92 3.32 5.59 20.37
CA PRO A 92 4.14 6.51 21.18
C PRO A 92 5.30 7.13 20.41
N ASP A 93 5.66 6.55 19.27
CA ASP A 93 6.78 7.06 18.47
C ASP A 93 6.38 8.25 17.60
N VAL A 94 5.09 8.53 17.49
CA VAL A 94 4.60 9.64 16.67
C VAL A 94 4.27 10.81 17.59
N LEU A 95 5.05 11.87 17.50
CA LEU A 95 4.86 13.06 18.32
C LEU A 95 3.97 14.04 17.56
N MET A 96 2.69 13.93 17.80
CA MET A 96 1.68 14.80 17.18
C MET A 96 0.69 15.27 18.23
N GLU A 97 0.22 16.48 18.06
CA GLU A 97 -0.91 16.96 18.82
C GLU A 97 -2.17 16.20 18.42
N ASP A 98 -3.15 16.14 19.29
CA ASP A 98 -4.39 15.41 19.02
C ASP A 98 -5.08 15.91 17.76
N ASP A 99 -5.10 17.21 17.54
CA ASP A 99 -5.71 17.79 16.34
C ASP A 99 -4.97 17.39 15.07
N GLU A 100 -3.64 17.37 15.13
CA GLU A 100 -2.82 16.96 14.01
C GLU A 100 -3.02 15.48 13.70
N ARG A 101 -3.11 14.68 14.77
CA ARG A 101 -3.32 13.23 14.63
C ARG A 101 -4.67 12.95 13.98
N ALA A 102 -5.71 13.64 14.41
CA ALA A 102 -7.03 13.49 13.84
C ALA A 102 -7.05 13.91 12.38
N ALA A 103 -6.40 15.01 12.04
CA ALA A 103 -6.33 15.48 10.67
C ALA A 103 -5.57 14.50 9.77
N ALA A 104 -4.48 13.96 10.28
CA ALA A 104 -3.69 12.98 9.51
C ALA A 104 -4.45 11.66 9.32
N ALA A 105 -5.27 11.27 10.29
CA ALA A 105 -6.02 10.03 10.22
C ALA A 105 -7.24 10.10 9.31
N MET A 106 -7.80 11.28 9.10
CA MET A 106 -9.06 11.43 8.38
C MET A 106 -9.02 10.89 6.95
N PRO A 107 -8.05 11.25 6.09
CA PRO A 107 -8.02 10.68 4.75
C PRO A 107 -7.77 9.18 4.74
N ILE A 108 -7.03 8.68 5.73
CA ILE A 108 -6.77 7.25 5.84
C ILE A 108 -8.04 6.51 6.22
N ARG A 109 -8.80 7.04 7.17
CA ARG A 109 -10.08 6.43 7.56
C ARG A 109 -11.09 6.45 6.43
N SER A 110 -11.12 7.51 5.64
CA SER A 110 -11.98 7.57 4.46
C SER A 110 -11.59 6.52 3.43
N ALA A 111 -10.29 6.36 3.18
CA ALA A 111 -9.81 5.36 2.25
C ALA A 111 -10.10 3.94 2.75
N LEU A 112 -9.95 3.72 4.05
CA LEU A 112 -10.24 2.43 4.67
C LEU A 112 -11.72 2.09 4.55
N ALA A 113 -12.59 3.06 4.79
CA ALA A 113 -14.04 2.85 4.66
C ALA A 113 -14.41 2.45 3.22
N GLU A 114 -13.77 3.06 2.24
CA GLU A 114 -14.01 2.71 0.85
C GLU A 114 -13.55 1.29 0.55
N VAL A 115 -12.39 0.90 1.05
CA VAL A 115 -11.87 -0.45 0.89
C VAL A 115 -12.81 -1.47 1.54
N ASP A 116 -13.27 -1.18 2.75
CA ASP A 116 -14.20 -2.06 3.45
C ASP A 116 -15.48 -2.25 2.67
N ARG A 117 -16.00 -1.18 2.10
CA ARG A 117 -17.21 -1.23 1.30
C ARG A 117 -17.02 -2.10 0.06
N ARG A 118 -15.88 -1.96 -0.61
CA ARG A 118 -15.58 -2.75 -1.80
C ARG A 118 -15.37 -4.23 -1.47
N LEU A 119 -14.75 -4.51 -0.34
CA LEU A 119 -14.56 -5.89 0.10
C LEU A 119 -15.89 -6.57 0.41
N ALA A 120 -16.83 -5.82 0.96
CA ALA A 120 -18.15 -6.36 1.27
C ALA A 120 -18.92 -6.76 0.00
N ILE A 121 -18.71 -6.03 -1.09
CA ILE A 121 -19.40 -6.29 -2.36
C ILE A 121 -18.64 -7.30 -3.23
N GLY A 122 -17.32 -7.36 -3.04
CA GLY A 122 -16.42 -8.11 -3.91
C GLY A 122 -16.81 -9.56 -4.19
N PRO A 123 -17.26 -10.34 -3.19
CA PRO A 123 -17.60 -11.75 -3.46
C PRO A 123 -18.66 -11.93 -4.54
N VAL A 124 -19.60 -11.00 -4.61
CA VAL A 124 -20.65 -11.06 -5.62
C VAL A 124 -20.06 -10.76 -7.00
N ALA A 125 -19.23 -9.74 -7.08
CA ALA A 125 -18.56 -9.38 -8.31
C ALA A 125 -17.64 -10.51 -8.80
N ASP A 126 -16.93 -11.14 -7.89
CA ASP A 126 -16.04 -12.25 -8.21
C ASP A 126 -16.80 -13.40 -8.84
N ARG A 127 -17.98 -13.71 -8.32
CA ARG A 127 -18.79 -14.75 -8.90
C ARG A 127 -19.33 -14.42 -10.26
N GLY A 128 -19.56 -13.16 -10.50
CA GLY A 128 -20.04 -12.68 -11.77
C GLY A 128 -19.01 -12.80 -12.87
N ALA A 129 -17.78 -12.97 -12.49
CA ALA A 129 -16.72 -13.13 -13.48
C ALA A 129 -16.66 -14.58 -14.06
#